data_d7d5f2621dde22bc6e4e4cb6d4a7723b
#
_entry.id   d7d5f2621dde22bc6e4e4cb6d4a7723b
#
_cell.length_a   1.000
_cell.length_b   1.000
_cell.length_c   1.000
_cell.angle_alpha   90.00
_cell.angle_beta   90.00
_cell.angle_gamma   90.00
#
_symmetry.space_group_name_H-M   'P 1'
#
loop_
_entity.id
_entity.type
_entity.pdbx_description
1 polymer ?
#
loop_
_entity_poly.entity_id
_entity_poly.type
_entity_poly.pdbx_seq_one_letter_code
_entity_poly.pdbx_strand_id
1 'polypeptide(L)'
;MYSNSKSRKNHLFIVLVLSSLLLSSALIINNSHHSDTNVVYGQKNTTQQHINPPTNTNPNLINLQDIPLEKVRVGDIDIAYKMFGKGDPIILFNGASDGLDAWDPALLMVISSNHTVIAFDQRGIGNSTVGSQPYTHQQLANDTSGLLDAINISKANVVGLSLGSYLAQQFTIMYPDKVNSLTLVGSSCGGKDHTPKPAEFIKLQSDIVNKSLNNVPLSTDELRELIAASLGSGWVNLHPESVDVPANITSLQQLKPGLPPEVADSQNKVGKYWEDNPLWSGTCDELGKLDKPTLVITGTDDIKYQPYINSFKIVEKVPGAWLIQIKNAGHAVMDQYPEGVGIILNTFLSTIK
;
A
#
# COMPACT_ATOMS: atom_id res chain seq x y z
N MET A 1 40.82 24.88 12.51
CA MET A 1 39.85 24.10 13.25
C MET A 1 38.49 24.27 12.54
N TYR A 2 38.29 23.53 11.48
CA TYR A 2 37.00 23.38 10.79
C TYR A 2 36.88 21.90 10.44
N SER A 3 36.13 21.15 11.22
CA SER A 3 35.80 19.77 10.92
C SER A 3 34.57 19.37 11.74
N ASN A 4 33.65 18.71 11.11
CA ASN A 4 32.51 18.00 11.70
C ASN A 4 31.20 18.76 12.01
N SER A 5 30.55 19.30 10.98
CA SER A 5 29.12 19.58 11.09
C SER A 5 28.23 18.87 10.02
N LYS A 6 28.84 18.12 9.10
CA LYS A 6 28.09 17.42 8.04
C LYS A 6 27.61 16.01 8.41
N SER A 7 28.17 15.39 9.46
CA SER A 7 27.84 14.00 9.81
C SER A 7 26.55 13.83 10.62
N ARG A 8 26.10 14.83 11.36
CA ARG A 8 24.93 14.70 12.24
C ARG A 8 23.57 14.92 11.55
N LYS A 9 23.55 15.51 10.37
CA LYS A 9 22.28 15.75 9.64
C LYS A 9 21.74 14.53 8.89
N ASN A 10 22.59 13.54 8.59
CA ASN A 10 22.19 12.35 7.84
C ASN A 10 21.58 11.24 8.71
N HIS A 11 21.66 11.32 10.03
CA HIS A 11 21.26 10.23 10.92
C HIS A 11 19.76 10.19 11.27
N LEU A 12 19.02 11.27 10.98
CA LEU A 12 17.59 11.33 11.27
C LEU A 12 16.70 10.84 10.09
N PHE A 13 17.31 10.46 8.98
CA PHE A 13 16.70 10.46 7.67
C PHE A 13 16.02 9.16 7.24
N ILE A 14 16.21 8.02 7.92
CA ILE A 14 15.83 6.72 7.32
C ILE A 14 14.90 5.87 8.18
N VAL A 15 14.49 6.33 9.34
CA VAL A 15 13.73 5.51 10.31
C VAL A 15 12.34 5.07 9.79
N LEU A 16 11.78 5.73 8.79
CA LEU A 16 10.39 5.49 8.35
C LEU A 16 10.22 4.84 6.97
N VAL A 17 11.26 4.77 6.15
CA VAL A 17 11.20 4.10 4.82
C VAL A 17 10.84 2.62 4.94
N LEU A 18 11.06 2.02 6.11
CA LEU A 18 10.86 0.59 6.33
C LEU A 18 9.41 0.16 6.52
N SER A 19 8.51 1.05 6.88
CA SER A 19 7.11 0.69 7.09
C SER A 19 6.38 0.31 5.80
N SER A 20 6.91 0.73 4.68
CA SER A 20 6.30 0.54 3.36
C SER A 20 7.13 -0.30 2.40
N LEU A 21 8.42 -0.52 2.71
CA LEU A 21 9.35 -1.20 1.81
C LEU A 21 9.05 -2.68 1.56
N LEU A 22 8.10 -3.27 2.27
CA LEU A 22 7.80 -4.70 2.16
C LEU A 22 6.40 -4.99 1.61
N LEU A 23 5.60 -3.98 1.32
CA LEU A 23 4.19 -4.16 1.04
C LEU A 23 3.84 -4.48 -0.40
N SER A 24 4.72 -4.26 -1.34
CA SER A 24 4.36 -4.54 -2.72
C SER A 24 5.26 -5.59 -3.35
N SER A 25 4.66 -6.61 -3.85
CA SER A 25 5.01 -7.42 -5.05
C SER A 25 6.44 -7.92 -5.25
N ALA A 26 7.40 -7.62 -4.40
CA ALA A 26 8.72 -8.20 -4.53
C ALA A 26 8.79 -9.67 -4.07
N LEU A 27 7.77 -10.17 -3.43
CA LEU A 27 7.53 -11.59 -3.18
C LEU A 27 6.68 -12.20 -4.31
N ILE A 28 7.11 -12.06 -5.55
CA ILE A 28 6.88 -13.12 -6.54
C ILE A 28 7.81 -14.28 -6.18
N ILE A 29 7.66 -14.78 -4.98
CA ILE A 29 7.93 -16.16 -4.67
C ILE A 29 6.69 -16.86 -5.19
N ASN A 30 6.84 -17.69 -6.22
CA ASN A 30 5.83 -18.56 -6.78
C ASN A 30 4.79 -19.02 -5.75
N ASN A 31 3.80 -18.20 -5.45
CA ASN A 31 2.65 -18.64 -4.69
C ASN A 31 1.71 -19.34 -5.64
N SER A 32 1.89 -20.64 -5.78
CA SER A 32 0.85 -21.54 -6.24
C SER A 32 -0.27 -21.51 -5.20
N HIS A 33 -1.25 -20.65 -5.39
CA HIS A 33 -2.51 -20.74 -4.66
C HIS A 33 -3.19 -22.06 -4.99
N HIS A 34 -3.13 -23.00 -4.04
CA HIS A 34 -4.04 -24.13 -4.04
C HIS A 34 -5.40 -23.64 -3.55
N SER A 35 -6.34 -23.56 -4.46
CA SER A 35 -7.76 -23.59 -4.12
C SER A 35 -8.12 -25.02 -3.74
N ASP A 36 -8.08 -25.35 -2.46
CA ASP A 36 -8.59 -26.61 -1.96
C ASP A 36 -10.12 -26.60 -1.94
N THR A 37 -10.70 -27.14 -2.99
CA THR A 37 -12.00 -27.80 -2.92
C THR A 37 -11.86 -29.13 -3.64
N ASN A 38 -11.62 -30.21 -2.87
CA ASN A 38 -12.29 -31.51 -2.97
C ASN A 38 -11.48 -32.62 -2.29
N VAL A 39 -12.12 -33.15 -1.25
CA VAL A 39 -11.74 -34.40 -0.60
C VAL A 39 -12.04 -35.57 -1.53
N VAL A 40 -11.03 -36.37 -1.89
CA VAL A 40 -11.21 -37.79 -2.22
C VAL A 40 -9.98 -38.57 -1.77
N TYR A 41 -10.20 -39.58 -0.90
CA TYR A 41 -9.21 -40.56 -0.46
C TYR A 41 -8.79 -41.49 -1.61
N GLY A 42 -7.47 -41.73 -1.72
CA GLY A 42 -6.95 -42.82 -2.55
C GLY A 42 -5.43 -42.94 -2.48
N GLN A 43 -4.91 -43.95 -1.77
CA GLN A 43 -3.51 -44.30 -1.72
C GLN A 43 -2.96 -44.86 -3.04
N LYS A 44 -1.72 -44.52 -3.44
CA LYS A 44 -0.53 -45.36 -3.58
C LYS A 44 0.51 -44.90 -4.60
N ASN A 45 1.76 -44.88 -4.12
CA ASN A 45 3.04 -45.22 -4.77
C ASN A 45 3.70 -44.34 -5.85
N THR A 46 4.79 -43.72 -5.37
CA THR A 46 6.17 -43.64 -5.94
C THR A 46 6.38 -43.51 -7.44
N THR A 47 6.86 -42.36 -7.83
CA THR A 47 8.08 -42.16 -8.64
C THR A 47 8.43 -40.68 -8.62
N GLN A 48 9.63 -40.30 -8.16
CA GLN A 48 10.16 -38.96 -8.24
C GLN A 48 10.38 -38.61 -9.73
N GLN A 49 9.54 -37.80 -10.27
CA GLN A 49 9.85 -37.03 -11.47
C GLN A 49 9.99 -35.56 -11.03
N HIS A 50 11.11 -34.95 -11.36
CA HIS A 50 11.28 -33.50 -11.29
C HIS A 50 10.21 -32.86 -12.16
N ILE A 51 9.12 -32.44 -11.51
CA ILE A 51 8.10 -31.63 -12.15
C ILE A 51 8.50 -30.18 -11.89
N ASN A 52 8.86 -29.45 -12.94
CA ASN A 52 8.90 -28.02 -12.90
C ASN A 52 7.53 -27.54 -12.39
N PRO A 53 7.48 -26.61 -11.41
CA PRO A 53 6.21 -26.11 -10.93
C PRO A 53 5.43 -25.51 -12.11
N PRO A 54 4.12 -25.77 -12.20
CA PRO A 54 3.31 -25.17 -13.23
C PRO A 54 3.33 -23.65 -13.03
N THR A 55 3.77 -22.91 -14.03
CA THR A 55 3.49 -21.48 -14.15
C THR A 55 1.98 -21.33 -14.16
N ASN A 56 1.42 -20.77 -13.10
CA ASN A 56 -0.02 -20.52 -13.01
C ASN A 56 -0.36 -19.35 -13.96
N THR A 57 -0.49 -19.69 -15.23
CA THR A 57 -0.98 -18.77 -16.25
C THR A 57 -2.51 -18.87 -16.26
N ASN A 58 -3.17 -18.22 -15.31
CA ASN A 58 -4.58 -17.88 -15.52
C ASN A 58 -4.60 -16.85 -16.67
N PRO A 59 -5.10 -17.18 -17.85
CA PRO A 59 -5.05 -16.31 -19.04
C PRO A 59 -5.91 -15.04 -18.87
N ASN A 60 -6.64 -14.92 -17.77
CA ASN A 60 -7.51 -13.79 -17.47
C ASN A 60 -6.87 -12.78 -16.49
N LEU A 61 -5.68 -13.05 -15.94
CA LEU A 61 -5.00 -12.08 -15.08
C LEU A 61 -4.58 -10.84 -15.88
N ILE A 62 -4.83 -9.67 -15.34
CA ILE A 62 -4.35 -8.42 -15.92
C ILE A 62 -2.85 -8.32 -15.72
N ASN A 63 -2.11 -8.31 -16.83
CA ASN A 63 -0.71 -7.98 -16.80
C ASN A 63 -0.56 -6.48 -17.06
N LEU A 64 -0.20 -5.71 -16.03
CA LEU A 64 0.00 -4.27 -16.17
C LEU A 64 1.07 -3.91 -17.20
N GLN A 65 2.03 -4.80 -17.50
CA GLN A 65 3.04 -4.56 -18.54
C GLN A 65 2.44 -4.48 -19.95
N ASP A 66 1.27 -5.11 -20.17
CA ASP A 66 0.57 -5.07 -21.43
C ASP A 66 -0.33 -3.82 -21.59
N ILE A 67 -0.55 -3.08 -20.51
CA ILE A 67 -1.31 -1.83 -20.50
C ILE A 67 -0.36 -0.67 -20.83
N PRO A 68 -0.67 0.14 -21.86
CA PRO A 68 0.15 1.30 -22.21
C PRO A 68 0.37 2.24 -21.01
N LEU A 69 1.63 2.62 -20.81
CA LEU A 69 1.98 3.68 -19.87
C LEU A 69 1.76 5.03 -20.55
N GLU A 70 0.88 5.83 -19.98
CA GLU A 70 0.62 7.18 -20.44
C GLU A 70 1.21 8.21 -19.47
N LYS A 71 1.46 9.42 -19.96
CA LYS A 71 1.91 10.55 -19.13
C LYS A 71 1.11 11.79 -19.46
N VAL A 72 0.80 12.56 -18.43
CA VAL A 72 0.12 13.83 -18.57
C VAL A 72 0.77 14.90 -17.71
N ARG A 73 0.85 16.13 -18.23
CA ARG A 73 1.39 17.27 -17.50
C ARG A 73 0.38 17.78 -16.47
N VAL A 74 0.82 17.84 -15.21
CA VAL A 74 0.04 18.41 -14.09
C VAL A 74 0.93 19.37 -13.32
N GLY A 75 0.64 20.66 -13.42
CA GLY A 75 1.47 21.69 -12.80
C GLY A 75 2.94 21.58 -13.23
N ASP A 76 3.81 21.28 -12.26
CA ASP A 76 5.26 21.19 -12.45
C ASP A 76 5.81 19.77 -12.70
N ILE A 77 4.92 18.76 -12.77
CA ILE A 77 5.28 17.36 -12.96
C ILE A 77 4.59 16.72 -14.15
N ASP A 78 5.21 15.66 -14.68
CA ASP A 78 4.56 14.70 -15.57
C ASP A 78 4.15 13.49 -14.73
N ILE A 79 2.85 13.21 -14.67
CA ILE A 79 2.29 12.06 -13.94
C ILE A 79 2.14 10.90 -14.92
N ALA A 80 2.74 9.77 -14.57
CA ALA A 80 2.58 8.51 -15.28
C ALA A 80 1.38 7.73 -14.73
N TYR A 81 0.57 7.18 -15.63
CA TYR A 81 -0.62 6.42 -15.26
C TYR A 81 -0.93 5.32 -16.28
N LYS A 82 -1.73 4.36 -15.86
CA LYS A 82 -2.35 3.34 -16.70
C LYS A 82 -3.84 3.36 -16.44
N MET A 83 -4.64 3.27 -17.51
CA MET A 83 -6.09 3.23 -17.41
C MET A 83 -6.64 2.05 -18.20
N PHE A 84 -7.48 1.23 -17.56
CA PHE A 84 -8.03 0.00 -18.15
C PHE A 84 -9.35 -0.40 -17.49
N GLY A 85 -10.04 -1.39 -18.06
CA GLY A 85 -11.37 -1.78 -17.61
C GLY A 85 -12.46 -0.89 -18.21
N LYS A 86 -13.70 -1.05 -17.72
CA LYS A 86 -14.88 -0.29 -18.17
C LYS A 86 -15.87 -0.11 -17.04
N GLY A 87 -16.49 1.05 -16.95
CA GLY A 87 -17.47 1.41 -15.92
C GLY A 87 -17.05 2.64 -15.12
N ASP A 88 -17.65 2.83 -13.94
CA ASP A 88 -17.36 3.98 -13.10
C ASP A 88 -15.87 4.02 -12.71
N PRO A 89 -15.23 5.20 -12.73
CA PRO A 89 -13.81 5.30 -12.44
C PRO A 89 -13.46 4.93 -10.99
N ILE A 90 -12.36 4.19 -10.83
CA ILE A 90 -11.65 3.95 -9.56
C ILE A 90 -10.23 4.48 -9.71
N ILE A 91 -9.81 5.34 -8.79
CA ILE A 91 -8.42 5.78 -8.69
C ILE A 91 -7.73 5.14 -7.48
N LEU A 92 -6.53 4.59 -7.70
CA LEU A 92 -5.79 3.79 -6.73
C LEU A 92 -4.58 4.57 -6.19
N PHE A 93 -4.58 4.85 -4.89
CA PHE A 93 -3.48 5.48 -4.17
C PHE A 93 -2.59 4.42 -3.53
N ASN A 94 -1.39 4.27 -4.04
CA ASN A 94 -0.41 3.30 -3.55
C ASN A 94 0.11 3.62 -2.15
N GLY A 95 0.56 2.58 -1.46
CA GLY A 95 1.35 2.69 -0.25
C GLY A 95 2.67 3.44 -0.48
N ALA A 96 3.41 3.68 0.60
CA ALA A 96 4.70 4.34 0.50
C ALA A 96 5.68 3.51 -0.35
N SER A 97 6.46 4.18 -1.16
CA SER A 97 7.47 3.61 -2.06
C SER A 97 6.94 2.77 -3.23
N ASP A 98 5.63 2.64 -3.37
CA ASP A 98 5.01 1.81 -4.39
C ASP A 98 4.62 2.63 -5.62
N GLY A 99 5.00 2.14 -6.79
CA GLY A 99 4.55 2.63 -8.08
C GLY A 99 3.27 1.95 -8.55
N LEU A 100 2.75 2.42 -9.68
CA LEU A 100 1.51 1.91 -10.28
C LEU A 100 1.53 0.41 -10.60
N ASP A 101 2.70 -0.18 -10.81
CA ASP A 101 2.86 -1.61 -11.13
C ASP A 101 2.86 -2.51 -9.86
N ALA A 102 2.68 -1.92 -8.66
CA ALA A 102 2.69 -2.66 -7.40
C ALA A 102 1.34 -3.33 -7.07
N TRP A 103 0.27 -3.00 -7.76
CA TRP A 103 -1.04 -3.58 -7.51
C TRP A 103 -1.14 -5.03 -7.97
N ASP A 104 -1.70 -5.90 -7.11
CA ASP A 104 -1.84 -7.32 -7.43
C ASP A 104 -2.73 -7.55 -8.65
N PRO A 105 -2.29 -8.37 -9.64
CA PRO A 105 -3.04 -8.66 -10.86
C PRO A 105 -4.41 -9.28 -10.63
N ALA A 106 -4.60 -10.09 -9.58
CA ALA A 106 -5.89 -10.71 -9.28
C ALA A 106 -6.88 -9.68 -8.70
N LEU A 107 -6.41 -8.77 -7.84
CA LEU A 107 -7.21 -7.62 -7.41
C LEU A 107 -7.67 -6.79 -8.62
N LEU A 108 -6.72 -6.42 -9.48
CA LEU A 108 -6.99 -5.60 -10.66
C LEU A 108 -7.98 -6.28 -11.63
N MET A 109 -7.84 -7.59 -11.84
CA MET A 109 -8.78 -8.37 -12.65
C MET A 109 -10.21 -8.26 -12.12
N VAL A 110 -10.40 -8.40 -10.80
CA VAL A 110 -11.72 -8.35 -10.19
C VAL A 110 -12.34 -6.97 -10.30
N ILE A 111 -11.59 -5.91 -9.95
CA ILE A 111 -12.16 -4.55 -9.94
C ILE A 111 -12.37 -3.99 -11.35
N SER A 112 -11.49 -4.30 -12.31
CA SER A 112 -11.61 -3.81 -13.70
C SER A 112 -12.74 -4.48 -14.49
N SER A 113 -13.32 -5.57 -13.98
CA SER A 113 -14.47 -6.23 -14.62
C SER A 113 -15.71 -5.32 -14.66
N ASN A 114 -15.85 -4.39 -13.73
CA ASN A 114 -17.00 -3.49 -13.61
C ASN A 114 -16.63 -2.00 -13.53
N HIS A 115 -15.34 -1.69 -13.49
CA HIS A 115 -14.85 -0.33 -13.28
C HIS A 115 -13.70 0.02 -14.24
N THR A 116 -13.59 1.30 -14.57
CA THR A 116 -12.39 1.87 -15.17
C THR A 116 -11.37 2.14 -14.08
N VAL A 117 -10.27 1.38 -14.06
CA VAL A 117 -9.21 1.49 -13.06
C VAL A 117 -8.17 2.50 -13.55
N ILE A 118 -7.80 3.43 -12.66
CA ILE A 118 -6.73 4.42 -12.86
C ILE A 118 -5.66 4.12 -11.82
N ALA A 119 -4.57 3.50 -12.26
CA ALA A 119 -3.35 3.29 -11.48
C ALA A 119 -2.33 4.36 -11.90
N PHE A 120 -1.72 5.05 -10.96
CA PHE A 120 -0.78 6.13 -11.26
C PHE A 120 0.41 6.15 -10.31
N ASP A 121 1.52 6.66 -10.80
CA ASP A 121 2.70 6.94 -10.00
C ASP A 121 2.56 8.31 -9.36
N GLN A 122 2.65 8.37 -8.03
CA GLN A 122 2.68 9.65 -7.32
C GLN A 122 3.94 10.46 -7.67
N ARG A 123 3.93 11.75 -7.40
CA ARG A 123 5.09 12.66 -7.56
C ARG A 123 6.40 12.00 -7.12
N GLY A 124 7.36 11.89 -8.03
CA GLY A 124 8.68 11.33 -7.79
C GLY A 124 8.76 9.82 -7.64
N ILE A 125 7.65 9.11 -7.80
CA ILE A 125 7.61 7.65 -7.80
C ILE A 125 7.61 7.12 -9.24
N GLY A 126 8.25 5.98 -9.44
CA GLY A 126 8.22 5.24 -10.70
C GLY A 126 8.57 6.10 -11.91
N ASN A 127 7.59 6.28 -12.78
CA ASN A 127 7.74 7.02 -14.03
C ASN A 127 7.28 8.49 -13.96
N SER A 128 6.76 8.95 -12.79
CA SER A 128 6.39 10.34 -12.56
C SER A 128 7.58 11.19 -12.16
N THR A 129 7.60 12.46 -12.59
CA THR A 129 8.69 13.39 -12.24
C THR A 129 8.55 13.95 -10.82
N VAL A 130 9.65 14.40 -10.22
CA VAL A 130 9.67 14.94 -8.85
C VAL A 130 9.06 16.35 -8.80
N GLY A 131 9.38 17.20 -9.78
CA GLY A 131 8.98 18.62 -9.78
C GLY A 131 9.69 19.46 -8.72
N SER A 132 9.23 20.71 -8.55
CA SER A 132 9.81 21.70 -7.64
C SER A 132 8.92 22.03 -6.44
N GLN A 133 7.64 21.64 -6.49
CA GLN A 133 6.71 21.90 -5.39
C GLN A 133 7.02 20.99 -4.18
N PRO A 134 6.75 21.47 -2.94
CA PRO A 134 7.02 20.70 -1.75
C PRO A 134 6.19 19.41 -1.71
N TYR A 135 6.80 18.33 -1.24
CA TYR A 135 6.13 17.05 -1.07
C TYR A 135 5.28 17.08 0.22
N THR A 136 4.00 17.38 0.09
CA THR A 136 3.04 17.48 1.19
C THR A 136 1.74 16.74 0.83
N HIS A 137 0.94 16.36 1.82
CA HIS A 137 -0.37 15.76 1.58
C HIS A 137 -1.24 16.64 0.67
N GLN A 138 -1.23 17.96 0.90
CA GLN A 138 -1.98 18.93 0.11
C GLN A 138 -1.49 18.95 -1.35
N GLN A 139 -0.17 18.95 -1.56
CA GLN A 139 0.37 18.98 -2.92
C GLN A 139 0.05 17.68 -3.67
N LEU A 140 0.16 16.52 -3.01
CA LEU A 140 -0.20 15.24 -3.60
C LEU A 140 -1.69 15.14 -3.94
N ALA A 141 -2.55 15.73 -3.10
CA ALA A 141 -3.97 15.86 -3.40
C ALA A 141 -4.22 16.80 -4.61
N ASN A 142 -3.49 17.92 -4.72
CA ASN A 142 -3.54 18.81 -5.88
C ASN A 142 -3.09 18.10 -7.16
N ASP A 143 -2.01 17.32 -7.10
CA ASP A 143 -1.50 16.55 -8.23
C ASP A 143 -2.55 15.54 -8.71
N THR A 144 -3.21 14.85 -7.79
CA THR A 144 -4.28 13.91 -8.13
C THR A 144 -5.50 14.59 -8.74
N SER A 145 -5.89 15.74 -8.19
CA SER A 145 -6.98 16.56 -8.78
C SER A 145 -6.64 16.97 -10.20
N GLY A 146 -5.41 17.42 -10.44
CA GLY A 146 -4.93 17.80 -11.76
C GLY A 146 -4.84 16.61 -12.73
N LEU A 147 -4.46 15.41 -12.24
CA LEU A 147 -4.49 14.20 -13.04
C LEU A 147 -5.91 13.91 -13.53
N LEU A 148 -6.90 13.87 -12.63
CA LEU A 148 -8.28 13.59 -13.00
C LEU A 148 -8.82 14.61 -14.03
N ASP A 149 -8.51 15.90 -13.85
CA ASP A 149 -8.89 16.94 -14.81
C ASP A 149 -8.24 16.71 -16.19
N ALA A 150 -6.95 16.40 -16.21
CA ALA A 150 -6.19 16.22 -17.44
C ALA A 150 -6.64 14.99 -18.24
N ILE A 151 -7.16 13.95 -17.59
CA ILE A 151 -7.70 12.75 -18.24
C ILE A 151 -9.24 12.79 -18.38
N ASN A 152 -9.87 13.94 -18.15
CA ASN A 152 -11.32 14.18 -18.28
C ASN A 152 -12.19 13.28 -17.36
N ILE A 153 -11.73 12.98 -16.15
CA ILE A 153 -12.49 12.29 -15.13
C ILE A 153 -13.01 13.28 -14.10
N SER A 154 -14.31 13.53 -14.09
CA SER A 154 -14.93 14.51 -13.19
C SER A 154 -15.04 13.98 -11.75
N LYS A 155 -15.30 12.68 -11.58
CA LYS A 155 -15.45 12.02 -10.28
C LYS A 155 -14.94 10.59 -10.35
N ALA A 156 -14.39 10.09 -9.24
CA ALA A 156 -13.93 8.72 -9.12
C ALA A 156 -14.28 8.13 -7.74
N ASN A 157 -14.34 6.80 -7.66
CA ASN A 157 -14.23 6.07 -6.42
C ASN A 157 -12.76 6.05 -6.01
N VAL A 158 -12.46 6.40 -4.78
CA VAL A 158 -11.10 6.57 -4.28
C VAL A 158 -10.73 5.39 -3.41
N VAL A 159 -9.60 4.73 -3.72
CA VAL A 159 -9.08 3.60 -2.94
C VAL A 159 -7.66 3.91 -2.53
N GLY A 160 -7.36 3.85 -1.23
CA GLY A 160 -6.01 4.12 -0.72
C GLY A 160 -5.51 3.03 0.23
N LEU A 161 -4.26 2.59 0.01
CA LEU A 161 -3.56 1.61 0.84
C LEU A 161 -2.48 2.31 1.67
N SER A 162 -2.44 2.07 2.99
CA SER A 162 -1.34 2.56 3.86
C SER A 162 -1.14 4.08 3.74
N LEU A 163 0.05 4.56 3.38
CA LEU A 163 0.31 5.99 3.09
C LEU A 163 -0.67 6.54 2.03
N GLY A 164 -1.00 5.75 1.01
CA GLY A 164 -1.99 6.13 0.02
C GLY A 164 -3.37 6.35 0.61
N SER A 165 -3.72 5.69 1.72
CA SER A 165 -4.97 5.93 2.43
C SER A 165 -5.01 7.30 3.11
N TYR A 166 -3.86 7.81 3.57
CA TYR A 166 -3.74 9.17 4.13
C TYR A 166 -3.97 10.21 3.03
N LEU A 167 -3.35 9.98 1.86
CA LEU A 167 -3.51 10.84 0.69
C LEU A 167 -4.94 10.81 0.16
N ALA A 168 -5.58 9.64 0.15
CA ALA A 168 -6.98 9.47 -0.23
C ALA A 168 -7.94 10.25 0.68
N GLN A 169 -7.67 10.27 2.00
CA GLN A 169 -8.40 11.08 2.95
C GLN A 169 -8.20 12.58 2.68
N GLN A 170 -6.96 13.02 2.53
CA GLN A 170 -6.64 14.42 2.24
C GLN A 170 -7.27 14.88 0.92
N PHE A 171 -7.21 14.04 -0.12
CA PHE A 171 -7.85 14.31 -1.40
C PHE A 171 -9.37 14.45 -1.26
N THR A 172 -10.01 13.54 -0.52
CA THR A 172 -11.46 13.55 -0.30
C THR A 172 -11.90 14.81 0.44
N ILE A 173 -11.13 15.29 1.43
CA ILE A 173 -11.41 16.51 2.18
C ILE A 173 -11.26 17.74 1.30
N MET A 174 -10.20 17.82 0.48
CA MET A 174 -9.94 18.98 -0.36
C MET A 174 -10.83 19.06 -1.60
N TYR A 175 -11.20 17.89 -2.16
CA TYR A 175 -11.93 17.78 -3.42
C TYR A 175 -13.17 16.88 -3.32
N PRO A 176 -14.10 17.11 -2.38
CA PRO A 176 -15.23 16.22 -2.15
C PRO A 176 -16.11 16.06 -3.39
N ASP A 177 -16.18 17.07 -4.26
CA ASP A 177 -16.96 17.02 -5.50
C ASP A 177 -16.35 16.07 -6.55
N LYS A 178 -15.08 15.69 -6.42
CA LYS A 178 -14.40 14.71 -7.29
C LYS A 178 -14.47 13.28 -6.74
N VAL A 179 -15.09 13.06 -5.58
CA VAL A 179 -15.13 11.76 -4.92
C VAL A 179 -16.55 11.22 -4.88
N ASN A 180 -16.75 10.01 -5.40
CA ASN A 180 -17.99 9.26 -5.27
C ASN A 180 -18.04 8.48 -3.95
N SER A 181 -16.96 7.76 -3.63
CA SER A 181 -16.79 6.97 -2.41
C SER A 181 -15.33 6.93 -1.99
N LEU A 182 -15.08 6.59 -0.73
CA LEU A 182 -13.75 6.47 -0.14
C LEU A 182 -13.55 5.05 0.41
N THR A 183 -12.50 4.37 -0.03
CA THR A 183 -12.05 3.09 0.54
C THR A 183 -10.67 3.26 1.13
N LEU A 184 -10.52 2.89 2.41
CA LEU A 184 -9.30 3.02 3.19
C LEU A 184 -8.83 1.64 3.66
N VAL A 185 -7.61 1.27 3.29
CA VAL A 185 -7.03 -0.03 3.64
C VAL A 185 -5.79 0.18 4.50
N GLY A 186 -5.74 -0.46 5.68
CA GLY A 186 -4.63 -0.30 6.62
C GLY A 186 -4.40 1.17 6.98
N SER A 187 -5.41 1.85 7.51
CA SER A 187 -5.48 3.31 7.61
C SER A 187 -5.63 3.84 9.04
N SER A 188 -5.37 5.12 9.21
CA SER A 188 -5.56 5.91 10.42
C SER A 188 -6.02 7.32 10.08
N CYS A 189 -6.78 7.95 10.98
CA CYS A 189 -7.07 9.38 10.88
C CYS A 189 -5.85 10.29 11.13
N GLY A 190 -4.79 9.73 11.67
CA GLY A 190 -3.63 10.52 12.11
C GLY A 190 -3.87 11.40 13.32
N GLY A 191 -2.90 12.24 13.62
CA GLY A 191 -2.96 13.23 14.69
C GLY A 191 -3.23 12.64 16.07
N LYS A 192 -4.00 13.37 16.88
CA LYS A 192 -4.31 12.98 18.28
C LYS A 192 -5.02 11.63 18.42
N ASP A 193 -5.73 11.19 17.39
CA ASP A 193 -6.49 9.94 17.41
C ASP A 193 -5.67 8.74 16.91
N HIS A 194 -4.43 8.96 16.46
CA HIS A 194 -3.56 7.88 16.03
C HIS A 194 -3.11 6.98 17.18
N THR A 195 -3.22 5.66 16.98
CA THR A 195 -2.59 4.68 17.88
C THR A 195 -1.23 4.31 17.28
N PRO A 196 -0.12 4.61 18.00
CA PRO A 196 1.22 4.38 17.47
C PRO A 196 1.54 2.89 17.32
N LYS A 197 2.54 2.61 16.50
CA LYS A 197 3.16 1.29 16.35
C LYS A 197 3.75 0.83 17.69
N PRO A 198 3.82 -0.49 17.96
CA PRO A 198 4.50 -1.01 19.14
C PRO A 198 5.96 -0.57 19.20
N ALA A 199 6.43 -0.23 20.43
CA ALA A 199 7.79 0.31 20.62
C ALA A 199 8.90 -0.65 20.16
N GLU A 200 8.71 -1.97 20.36
CA GLU A 200 9.61 -3.00 19.88
C GLU A 200 9.72 -3.02 18.35
N PHE A 201 8.63 -2.77 17.65
CA PHE A 201 8.64 -2.70 16.19
C PHE A 201 9.31 -1.42 15.68
N ILE A 202 9.07 -0.29 16.34
CA ILE A 202 9.80 0.96 16.04
C ILE A 202 11.31 0.77 16.24
N LYS A 203 11.70 0.04 17.28
CA LYS A 203 13.09 -0.28 17.53
C LYS A 203 13.67 -1.16 16.42
N LEU A 204 13.01 -2.24 16.04
CA LEU A 204 13.44 -3.11 14.95
C LEU A 204 13.64 -2.31 13.66
N GLN A 205 12.67 -1.46 13.29
CA GLN A 205 12.78 -0.60 12.12
C GLN A 205 14.00 0.32 12.21
N SER A 206 14.24 0.93 13.36
CA SER A 206 15.39 1.82 13.59
C SER A 206 16.73 1.08 13.47
N ASP A 207 16.84 -0.12 14.02
CA ASP A 207 18.04 -0.96 13.96
C ASP A 207 18.36 -1.37 12.52
N ILE A 208 17.35 -1.80 11.76
CA ILE A 208 17.47 -2.14 10.34
C ILE A 208 17.95 -0.93 9.52
N VAL A 209 17.40 0.25 9.78
CA VAL A 209 17.82 1.50 9.13
C VAL A 209 19.27 1.82 9.42
N ASN A 210 19.65 1.79 10.68
CA ASN A 210 21.02 2.08 11.09
C ASN A 210 22.02 1.13 10.40
N LYS A 211 21.66 -0.14 10.28
CA LYS A 211 22.48 -1.12 9.53
C LYS A 211 22.56 -0.74 8.05
N SER A 212 21.43 -0.44 7.41
CA SER A 212 21.39 -0.05 6.00
C SER A 212 22.23 1.19 5.71
N LEU A 213 22.18 2.21 6.60
CA LEU A 213 22.99 3.43 6.48
C LEU A 213 24.49 3.19 6.58
N ASN A 214 24.87 2.22 7.37
CA ASN A 214 26.28 1.89 7.61
C ASN A 214 26.77 0.75 6.68
N ASN A 215 25.97 0.38 5.66
CA ASN A 215 26.23 -0.74 4.76
C ASN A 215 26.50 -2.06 5.51
N VAL A 216 25.86 -2.24 6.66
CA VAL A 216 25.90 -3.50 7.42
C VAL A 216 24.82 -4.41 6.87
N PRO A 217 25.15 -5.63 6.42
CA PRO A 217 24.16 -6.57 5.90
C PRO A 217 23.09 -6.89 6.94
N LEU A 218 21.86 -7.03 6.47
CA LEU A 218 20.75 -7.54 7.28
C LEU A 218 20.83 -9.06 7.34
N SER A 219 20.55 -9.62 8.50
CA SER A 219 20.39 -11.06 8.64
C SER A 219 19.07 -11.52 8.03
N THR A 220 19.02 -12.79 7.65
CA THR A 220 17.77 -13.42 7.18
C THR A 220 16.66 -13.32 8.23
N ASP A 221 17.00 -13.42 9.52
CA ASP A 221 16.01 -13.33 10.59
C ASP A 221 15.43 -11.92 10.72
N GLU A 222 16.22 -10.86 10.57
CA GLU A 222 15.72 -9.48 10.56
C GLU A 222 14.79 -9.22 9.38
N LEU A 223 15.13 -9.74 8.20
CA LEU A 223 14.27 -9.64 7.02
C LEU A 223 12.98 -10.44 7.19
N ARG A 224 13.06 -11.66 7.72
CA ARG A 224 11.89 -12.48 8.06
C ARG A 224 10.96 -11.79 9.05
N GLU A 225 11.52 -11.23 10.12
CA GLU A 225 10.73 -10.53 11.14
C GLU A 225 10.00 -9.31 10.55
N LEU A 226 10.65 -8.58 9.66
CA LEU A 226 10.06 -7.43 8.98
C LEU A 226 8.92 -7.85 8.04
N ILE A 227 9.11 -8.92 7.25
CA ILE A 227 8.08 -9.50 6.38
C ILE A 227 6.91 -10.05 7.22
N ALA A 228 7.21 -10.82 8.27
CA ALA A 228 6.20 -11.36 9.17
C ALA A 228 5.37 -10.27 9.84
N ALA A 229 6.00 -9.13 10.16
CA ALA A 229 5.29 -7.98 10.71
C ALA A 229 4.24 -7.41 9.74
N SER A 230 4.53 -7.42 8.44
CA SER A 230 3.60 -6.97 7.40
C SER A 230 2.46 -7.97 7.16
N LEU A 231 2.80 -9.26 7.13
CA LEU A 231 1.83 -10.32 6.85
C LEU A 231 0.93 -10.66 8.03
N GLY A 232 1.39 -10.40 9.27
CA GLY A 232 0.69 -10.81 10.48
C GLY A 232 0.92 -12.27 10.84
N SER A 233 0.86 -12.57 12.14
CA SER A 233 1.20 -13.90 12.68
C SER A 233 0.25 -15.00 12.22
N GLY A 234 -1.03 -14.70 12.07
CA GLY A 234 -2.03 -15.66 11.61
C GLY A 234 -1.77 -16.15 10.19
N TRP A 235 -1.39 -15.23 9.29
CA TRP A 235 -1.00 -15.58 7.92
C TRP A 235 0.27 -16.42 7.89
N VAL A 236 1.33 -15.97 8.58
CA VAL A 236 2.62 -16.68 8.62
C VAL A 236 2.48 -18.10 9.18
N ASN A 237 1.60 -18.31 10.15
CA ASN A 237 1.30 -19.65 10.68
C ASN A 237 0.63 -20.56 9.65
N LEU A 238 -0.19 -20.01 8.75
CA LEU A 238 -0.84 -20.75 7.67
C LEU A 238 0.05 -20.93 6.45
N HIS A 239 0.96 -19.98 6.23
CA HIS A 239 1.83 -19.86 5.07
C HIS A 239 3.28 -19.59 5.51
N PRO A 240 3.95 -20.54 6.17
CA PRO A 240 5.30 -20.33 6.70
C PRO A 240 6.35 -20.02 5.62
N GLU A 241 6.11 -20.47 4.40
CA GLU A 241 6.93 -20.17 3.22
C GLU A 241 6.90 -18.69 2.83
N SER A 242 5.87 -17.94 3.24
CA SER A 242 5.70 -16.53 2.90
C SER A 242 6.78 -15.61 3.48
N VAL A 243 7.53 -16.10 4.46
CA VAL A 243 8.66 -15.38 5.06
C VAL A 243 10.02 -15.93 4.64
N ASP A 244 10.06 -16.83 3.66
CA ASP A 244 11.33 -17.38 3.15
C ASP A 244 12.06 -16.31 2.33
N VAL A 245 13.21 -15.91 2.86
CA VAL A 245 14.07 -14.91 2.22
C VAL A 245 15.24 -15.63 1.56
N PRO A 246 15.46 -15.44 0.25
CA PRO A 246 16.63 -15.99 -0.42
C PRO A 246 17.94 -15.52 0.24
N ALA A 247 18.89 -16.43 0.42
CA ALA A 247 20.14 -16.14 1.15
C ALA A 247 21.01 -15.04 0.54
N ASN A 248 20.79 -14.71 -0.74
CA ASN A 248 21.47 -13.62 -1.44
C ASN A 248 20.85 -12.24 -1.19
N ILE A 249 19.68 -12.17 -0.55
CA ILE A 249 19.05 -10.93 -0.15
C ILE A 249 19.60 -10.53 1.22
N THR A 250 20.34 -9.45 1.26
CA THR A 250 20.99 -8.93 2.48
C THR A 250 20.74 -7.44 2.71
N SER A 251 19.91 -6.81 1.87
CA SER A 251 19.55 -5.40 2.00
C SER A 251 18.12 -5.13 1.53
N LEU A 252 17.53 -4.06 2.06
CA LEU A 252 16.20 -3.60 1.64
C LEU A 252 16.17 -3.11 0.20
N GLN A 253 17.28 -2.53 -0.29
CA GLN A 253 17.38 -2.07 -1.68
C GLN A 253 17.29 -3.23 -2.68
N GLN A 254 17.70 -4.43 -2.29
CA GLN A 254 17.54 -5.63 -3.12
C GLN A 254 16.08 -6.09 -3.19
N LEU A 255 15.30 -5.80 -2.14
CA LEU A 255 13.85 -6.07 -2.14
C LEU A 255 13.07 -5.04 -2.95
N LYS A 256 13.51 -3.75 -2.93
CA LYS A 256 12.87 -2.66 -3.69
C LYS A 256 13.91 -1.72 -4.31
N PRO A 257 14.41 -2.03 -5.49
CA PRO A 257 15.30 -1.13 -6.21
C PRO A 257 14.52 0.07 -6.77
N GLY A 258 15.08 1.27 -6.66
CA GLY A 258 14.70 2.38 -7.55
C GLY A 258 13.95 3.55 -6.94
N LEU A 259 13.69 3.61 -5.62
CA LEU A 259 13.15 4.83 -5.01
C LEU A 259 14.27 5.87 -4.77
N PRO A 260 14.19 7.09 -5.34
CA PRO A 260 15.17 8.13 -5.05
C PRO A 260 15.20 8.47 -3.56
N PRO A 261 16.38 8.61 -2.93
CA PRO A 261 16.49 8.88 -1.48
C PRO A 261 15.75 10.13 -1.02
N GLU A 262 15.71 11.17 -1.84
CA GLU A 262 15.00 12.41 -1.53
C GLU A 262 13.47 12.24 -1.54
N VAL A 263 12.95 11.35 -2.38
CA VAL A 263 11.52 11.01 -2.41
C VAL A 263 11.18 10.14 -1.20
N ALA A 264 12.03 9.17 -0.87
CA ALA A 264 11.89 8.35 0.32
C ALA A 264 11.83 9.20 1.59
N ASP A 265 12.74 10.17 1.73
CA ASP A 265 12.75 11.12 2.84
C ASP A 265 11.47 11.97 2.89
N SER A 266 11.01 12.42 1.74
CA SER A 266 9.78 13.21 1.64
C SER A 266 8.55 12.41 2.06
N GLN A 267 8.42 11.15 1.62
CA GLN A 267 7.36 10.25 2.05
C GLN A 267 7.39 9.99 3.56
N ASN A 268 8.59 9.84 4.12
CA ASN A 268 8.76 9.69 5.56
C ASN A 268 8.27 10.89 6.34
N LYS A 269 8.60 12.09 5.91
CA LYS A 269 8.17 13.33 6.55
C LYS A 269 6.65 13.46 6.52
N VAL A 270 6.05 13.12 5.38
CA VAL A 270 4.59 13.13 5.20
C VAL A 270 3.92 12.09 6.11
N GLY A 271 4.40 10.86 6.13
CA GLY A 271 3.88 9.81 7.02
C GLY A 271 4.04 10.19 8.50
N LYS A 272 5.20 10.68 8.90
CA LYS A 272 5.47 11.12 10.27
C LYS A 272 4.58 12.29 10.70
N TYR A 273 4.38 13.27 9.83
CA TYR A 273 3.44 14.37 10.11
C TYR A 273 2.03 13.84 10.40
N TRP A 274 1.61 12.81 9.66
CA TRP A 274 0.31 12.19 9.84
C TRP A 274 0.21 11.43 11.15
N GLU A 275 1.19 10.57 11.44
CA GLU A 275 1.17 9.65 12.58
C GLU A 275 1.55 10.32 13.92
N ASP A 276 2.57 11.20 13.91
CA ASP A 276 3.23 11.68 15.13
C ASP A 276 2.91 13.13 15.50
N ASN A 277 1.94 13.78 14.87
CA ASN A 277 1.62 15.18 15.18
C ASN A 277 0.47 15.29 16.21
N PRO A 278 0.76 15.36 17.51
CA PRO A 278 -0.27 15.41 18.53
C PRO A 278 -1.03 16.74 18.57
N LEU A 279 -0.52 17.78 17.92
CA LEU A 279 -1.17 19.09 17.82
C LEU A 279 -2.18 19.16 16.69
N TRP A 280 -2.17 18.19 15.80
CA TRP A 280 -3.13 18.08 14.71
C TRP A 280 -4.32 17.22 15.14
N SER A 281 -5.53 17.66 14.82
CA SER A 281 -6.76 16.95 15.17
C SER A 281 -6.97 15.65 14.40
N GLY A 282 -6.20 15.42 13.32
CA GLY A 282 -6.45 14.32 12.38
C GLY A 282 -7.55 14.67 11.38
N THR A 283 -7.94 13.70 10.57
CA THR A 283 -8.91 13.85 9.48
C THR A 283 -10.30 13.35 9.80
N CYS A 284 -10.47 12.51 10.82
CA CYS A 284 -11.74 11.83 11.08
C CYS A 284 -12.91 12.79 11.32
N ASP A 285 -12.68 13.87 12.05
CA ASP A 285 -13.74 14.85 12.34
C ASP A 285 -14.16 15.63 11.07
N GLU A 286 -13.26 15.75 10.08
CA GLU A 286 -13.57 16.35 8.78
C GLU A 286 -14.27 15.36 7.86
N LEU A 287 -13.78 14.12 7.78
CA LEU A 287 -14.40 13.05 7.00
C LEU A 287 -15.83 12.76 7.47
N GLY A 288 -16.07 12.79 8.79
CA GLY A 288 -17.39 12.59 9.36
C GLY A 288 -18.43 13.66 8.98
N LYS A 289 -18.00 14.81 8.48
CA LYS A 289 -18.86 15.88 7.96
C LYS A 289 -19.16 15.73 6.46
N LEU A 290 -18.38 14.89 5.77
CA LEU A 290 -18.57 14.64 4.35
C LEU A 290 -19.56 13.49 4.18
N ASP A 291 -20.61 13.71 3.41
CA ASP A 291 -21.58 12.65 3.07
C ASP A 291 -21.00 11.77 1.95
N LYS A 292 -19.93 11.02 2.28
CA LYS A 292 -19.26 10.12 1.34
C LYS A 292 -19.37 8.70 1.84
N PRO A 293 -19.96 7.79 1.04
CA PRO A 293 -19.92 6.37 1.35
C PRO A 293 -18.47 5.93 1.60
N THR A 294 -18.21 5.35 2.77
CA THR A 294 -16.85 5.01 3.19
C THR A 294 -16.74 3.53 3.54
N LEU A 295 -15.73 2.86 2.99
CA LEU A 295 -15.34 1.49 3.31
C LEU A 295 -13.97 1.49 3.98
N VAL A 296 -13.84 0.80 5.10
CA VAL A 296 -12.57 0.61 5.80
C VAL A 296 -12.26 -0.89 5.83
N ILE A 297 -11.08 -1.27 5.35
CA ILE A 297 -10.60 -2.65 5.34
C ILE A 297 -9.33 -2.75 6.18
N THR A 298 -9.26 -3.75 7.05
CA THR A 298 -8.08 -4.03 7.87
C THR A 298 -7.89 -5.52 8.09
N GLY A 299 -6.64 -5.96 8.24
CA GLY A 299 -6.34 -7.29 8.73
C GLY A 299 -6.48 -7.37 10.26
N THR A 300 -6.92 -8.51 10.80
CA THR A 300 -7.00 -8.68 12.27
C THR A 300 -5.62 -8.69 12.93
N ASP A 301 -4.58 -8.99 12.16
CA ASP A 301 -3.19 -9.09 12.61
C ASP A 301 -2.33 -7.90 12.16
N ASP A 302 -2.94 -6.83 11.65
CA ASP A 302 -2.24 -5.57 11.41
C ASP A 302 -2.05 -4.83 12.74
N ILE A 303 -1.06 -5.29 13.49
CA ILE A 303 -0.73 -4.77 14.84
C ILE A 303 0.58 -4.01 14.87
N LYS A 304 1.46 -4.24 13.90
CA LYS A 304 2.81 -3.68 13.87
C LYS A 304 2.93 -2.49 12.93
N TYR A 305 2.40 -2.59 11.71
CA TYR A 305 2.51 -1.50 10.71
C TYR A 305 1.47 -0.42 10.93
N GLN A 306 0.20 -0.81 10.95
CA GLN A 306 -0.90 0.11 11.20
C GLN A 306 -1.90 -0.58 12.13
N PRO A 307 -1.75 -0.41 13.44
CA PRO A 307 -2.60 -1.12 14.39
C PRO A 307 -4.07 -1.02 14.00
N TYR A 308 -4.72 -2.18 13.80
CA TYR A 308 -6.11 -2.28 13.28
C TYR A 308 -7.11 -1.43 14.08
N ILE A 309 -6.78 -1.11 15.33
CA ILE A 309 -7.58 -0.22 16.19
C ILE A 309 -7.75 1.18 15.56
N ASN A 310 -6.82 1.62 14.71
CA ASN A 310 -6.95 2.89 14.00
C ASN A 310 -8.10 2.84 12.98
N SER A 311 -8.33 1.69 12.34
CA SER A 311 -9.47 1.48 11.44
C SER A 311 -10.80 1.55 12.17
N PHE A 312 -10.87 1.07 13.42
CA PHE A 312 -12.09 1.21 14.25
C PHE A 312 -12.38 2.67 14.57
N LYS A 313 -11.35 3.46 14.88
CA LYS A 313 -11.53 4.89 15.14
C LYS A 313 -12.08 5.66 13.95
N ILE A 314 -11.72 5.24 12.73
CA ILE A 314 -12.30 5.82 11.50
C ILE A 314 -13.81 5.57 11.45
N VAL A 315 -14.23 4.30 11.58
CA VAL A 315 -15.66 3.96 11.46
C VAL A 315 -16.51 4.48 12.62
N GLU A 316 -15.93 4.66 13.79
CA GLU A 316 -16.59 5.30 14.93
C GLU A 316 -16.94 6.76 14.63
N LYS A 317 -16.09 7.45 13.88
CA LYS A 317 -16.21 8.89 13.60
C LYS A 317 -16.84 9.23 12.25
N VAL A 318 -16.84 8.30 11.31
CA VAL A 318 -17.43 8.49 9.98
C VAL A 318 -18.78 7.80 9.90
N PRO A 319 -19.91 8.53 9.99
CA PRO A 319 -21.24 7.92 10.02
C PRO A 319 -21.52 7.07 8.78
N GLY A 320 -22.03 5.85 9.00
CA GLY A 320 -22.37 4.94 7.91
C GLY A 320 -21.17 4.25 7.25
N ALA A 321 -19.97 4.46 7.75
CA ALA A 321 -18.79 3.75 7.23
C ALA A 321 -18.90 2.23 7.48
N TRP A 322 -18.54 1.44 6.46
CA TRP A 322 -18.44 -0.01 6.58
C TRP A 322 -17.07 -0.39 7.11
N LEU A 323 -17.01 -1.42 7.95
CA LEU A 323 -15.77 -2.02 8.41
C LEU A 323 -15.71 -3.49 7.99
N ILE A 324 -14.66 -3.84 7.29
CA ILE A 324 -14.32 -5.22 6.98
C ILE A 324 -13.00 -5.57 7.65
N GLN A 325 -13.06 -6.61 8.51
CA GLN A 325 -11.89 -7.22 9.09
C GLN A 325 -11.61 -8.57 8.42
N ILE A 326 -10.41 -8.74 7.90
CA ILE A 326 -9.99 -10.01 7.29
C ILE A 326 -9.15 -10.77 8.31
N LYS A 327 -9.67 -11.94 8.71
CA LYS A 327 -9.03 -12.80 9.71
C LYS A 327 -7.67 -13.29 9.22
N ASN A 328 -6.70 -13.32 10.12
CA ASN A 328 -5.31 -13.75 9.89
C ASN A 328 -4.54 -12.89 8.87
N ALA A 329 -5.10 -11.80 8.39
CA ALA A 329 -4.39 -10.86 7.53
C ALA A 329 -3.65 -9.81 8.37
N GLY A 330 -2.48 -9.40 7.88
CA GLY A 330 -1.74 -8.26 8.38
C GLY A 330 -2.00 -6.98 7.58
N HIS A 331 -0.98 -6.13 7.52
CA HIS A 331 -1.02 -4.88 6.76
C HIS A 331 -1.08 -5.10 5.23
N ALA A 332 -0.48 -6.18 4.75
CA ALA A 332 -0.47 -6.60 3.35
C ALA A 332 -1.79 -7.27 2.90
N VAL A 333 -2.92 -6.91 3.49
CA VAL A 333 -4.22 -7.57 3.28
C VAL A 333 -4.66 -7.61 1.81
N MET A 334 -4.26 -6.63 0.99
CA MET A 334 -4.58 -6.59 -0.43
C MET A 334 -3.77 -7.60 -1.25
N ASP A 335 -2.55 -7.93 -0.80
CA ASP A 335 -1.69 -8.92 -1.43
C ASP A 335 -1.99 -10.34 -0.92
N GLN A 336 -2.45 -10.45 0.32
CA GLN A 336 -2.81 -11.73 0.94
C GLN A 336 -4.16 -12.27 0.44
N TYR A 337 -5.12 -11.39 0.19
CA TYR A 337 -6.48 -11.74 -0.24
C TYR A 337 -6.95 -10.88 -1.41
N PRO A 338 -6.21 -10.82 -2.53
CA PRO A 338 -6.46 -9.85 -3.60
C PRO A 338 -7.83 -10.00 -4.23
N GLU A 339 -8.24 -11.22 -4.59
CA GLU A 339 -9.58 -11.48 -5.16
C GLU A 339 -10.68 -11.17 -4.13
N GLY A 340 -10.49 -11.58 -2.88
CA GLY A 340 -11.45 -11.33 -1.79
C GLY A 340 -11.65 -9.84 -1.55
N VAL A 341 -10.59 -9.05 -1.50
CA VAL A 341 -10.66 -7.60 -1.37
C VAL A 341 -11.32 -6.97 -2.59
N GLY A 342 -11.02 -7.44 -3.79
CA GLY A 342 -11.68 -6.99 -5.02
C GLY A 342 -13.19 -7.23 -5.01
N ILE A 343 -13.63 -8.41 -4.55
CA ILE A 343 -15.05 -8.75 -4.41
C ILE A 343 -15.73 -7.85 -3.36
N ILE A 344 -15.10 -7.63 -2.22
CA ILE A 344 -15.59 -6.73 -1.18
C ILE A 344 -15.78 -5.31 -1.74
N LEU A 345 -14.78 -4.81 -2.45
CA LEU A 345 -14.84 -3.48 -3.07
C LEU A 345 -15.97 -3.38 -4.10
N ASN A 346 -16.09 -4.33 -5.02
CA ASN A 346 -17.17 -4.36 -6.01
C ASN A 346 -18.55 -4.45 -5.34
N THR A 347 -18.69 -5.23 -4.26
CA THR A 347 -19.94 -5.34 -3.49
C THR A 347 -20.30 -4.00 -2.86
N PHE A 348 -19.36 -3.36 -2.18
CA PHE A 348 -19.57 -2.03 -1.60
C PHE A 348 -20.00 -1.02 -2.66
N LEU A 349 -19.23 -0.90 -3.75
CA LEU A 349 -19.51 0.06 -4.82
C LEU A 349 -20.85 -0.19 -5.53
N SER A 350 -21.30 -1.43 -5.62
CA SER A 350 -22.63 -1.75 -6.18
C SER A 350 -23.78 -1.37 -5.26
N THR A 351 -23.55 -1.31 -3.96
CA THR A 351 -24.57 -1.04 -2.94
C THR A 351 -24.83 0.46 -2.74
N ILE A 352 -23.84 1.30 -3.06
CA ILE A 352 -23.92 2.76 -2.85
C ILE A 352 -24.41 3.55 -4.08
N LYS A 353 -24.82 2.86 -5.14
CA LYS A 353 -25.35 3.44 -6.39
C LYS A 353 -26.73 4.05 -6.22
#